data_663c8c71c7df6397fa73606896610783
#
_entry.id   663c8c71c7df6397fa73606896610783
#
_cell.length_a   1.000
_cell.length_b   1.000
_cell.length_c   1.000
_cell.angle_alpha   90.00
_cell.angle_beta   90.00
_cell.angle_gamma   90.00
#
_symmetry.space_group_name_H-M   'P 1'
#
loop_
_entity.id
_entity.type
_entity.pdbx_description
1 polymer ?
#
loop_
_entity_poly.entity_id
_entity_poly.type
_entity_poly.pdbx_seq_one_letter_code
_entity_poly.pdbx_strand_id
1 'polypeptide(L)'
;MTVFTEQKMSLDVDKLNKDIAAFPQVHPITKDMKLTHKGVSRLVMLDRYTFKDTEKITLSEGDFVVLTIKEDPKFPARGLGFIKSIDWETKLASVQVDEEFRHTLEKPEEVETGIVKRSLDVIEKPLEIFYEQIAKRNATGLASVETTEEKRQEWFGKFYQELVNLNFIPAGRVLYGAGAGTEVTYFNCYVMPFVKDSREGISEHRKQVMEIMSRGGGVGTNGSTLRPRNTLAKGVNGKSSGSVSWLDDIAKLTHLVEQGGSRRGRVG
;
A
#
# COMPACT_ATOMS: atom_id res chain seq x y z
N MET A 1 -18.98 -10.19 18.90
CA MET A 1 -19.82 -10.07 17.69
C MET A 1 -19.16 -10.85 16.57
N THR A 2 -19.81 -11.87 16.02
CA THR A 2 -19.23 -12.71 14.97
C THR A 2 -19.48 -12.00 13.62
N VAL A 3 -18.42 -11.50 13.00
CA VAL A 3 -18.52 -10.75 11.74
C VAL A 3 -18.51 -11.67 10.52
N PHE A 4 -17.96 -12.88 10.67
CA PHE A 4 -17.86 -13.89 9.61
C PHE A 4 -18.65 -15.13 10.03
N THR A 5 -19.94 -15.18 9.68
CA THR A 5 -20.85 -16.26 10.06
C THR A 5 -20.60 -17.59 9.35
N GLU A 6 -19.84 -17.58 8.27
CA GLU A 6 -19.54 -18.77 7.46
C GLU A 6 -18.14 -19.36 7.71
N GLN A 7 -17.36 -18.76 8.63
CA GLN A 7 -15.98 -19.18 8.88
C GLN A 7 -15.85 -19.92 10.22
N LYS A 8 -15.04 -20.98 10.25
CA LYS A 8 -14.68 -21.71 11.48
C LYS A 8 -13.93 -20.87 12.52
N MET A 9 -13.39 -19.72 12.08
CA MET A 9 -12.74 -18.74 12.94
C MET A 9 -13.39 -17.38 12.77
N SER A 10 -13.72 -16.74 13.87
CA SER A 10 -14.34 -15.42 13.92
C SER A 10 -13.35 -14.34 14.33
N LEU A 11 -13.49 -13.14 13.76
CA LEU A 11 -12.76 -11.96 14.19
C LEU A 11 -13.21 -11.54 15.60
N ASP A 12 -12.25 -11.39 16.50
CA ASP A 12 -12.48 -10.78 17.82
C ASP A 12 -12.46 -9.25 17.68
N VAL A 13 -13.65 -8.66 17.56
CA VAL A 13 -13.82 -7.22 17.37
C VAL A 13 -13.41 -6.43 18.63
N ASP A 14 -13.63 -6.98 19.81
CA ASP A 14 -13.31 -6.29 21.05
C ASP A 14 -11.77 -6.22 21.24
N LYS A 15 -11.07 -7.30 20.91
CA LYS A 15 -9.62 -7.33 20.90
C LYS A 15 -9.06 -6.36 19.86
N LEU A 16 -9.58 -6.38 18.63
CA LEU A 16 -9.11 -5.49 17.56
C LEU A 16 -9.36 -4.02 17.91
N ASN A 17 -10.49 -3.67 18.53
CA ASN A 17 -10.74 -2.31 18.97
C ASN A 17 -9.78 -1.84 20.09
N LYS A 18 -9.31 -2.75 20.96
CA LYS A 18 -8.23 -2.43 21.92
C LYS A 18 -6.91 -2.16 21.21
N ASP A 19 -6.58 -2.97 20.21
CA ASP A 19 -5.36 -2.79 19.42
C ASP A 19 -5.40 -1.48 18.61
N ILE A 20 -6.56 -1.16 18.01
CA ILE A 20 -6.80 0.10 17.28
C ILE A 20 -6.58 1.34 18.17
N ALA A 21 -6.83 1.26 19.47
CA ALA A 21 -6.62 2.39 20.38
C ALA A 21 -5.17 2.91 20.42
N ALA A 22 -4.19 2.10 19.99
CA ALA A 22 -2.79 2.52 19.84
C ALA A 22 -2.53 3.34 18.55
N PHE A 23 -3.52 3.43 17.66
CA PHE A 23 -3.38 4.05 16.33
C PHE A 23 -4.47 5.13 16.13
N PRO A 24 -4.18 6.39 16.48
CA PRO A 24 -5.17 7.47 16.47
C PRO A 24 -5.76 7.77 15.07
N GLN A 25 -5.11 7.32 13.99
CA GLN A 25 -5.59 7.46 12.62
C GLN A 25 -6.73 6.49 12.29
N VAL A 26 -6.87 5.40 13.05
CA VAL A 26 -7.82 4.32 12.77
C VAL A 26 -9.09 4.49 13.59
N HIS A 27 -10.21 4.48 12.92
CA HIS A 27 -11.50 4.53 13.60
C HIS A 27 -11.91 3.16 14.14
N PRO A 28 -12.45 3.08 15.37
CA PRO A 28 -12.88 1.81 15.93
C PRO A 28 -14.06 1.23 15.16
N ILE A 29 -14.18 -0.09 15.20
CA ILE A 29 -15.31 -0.83 14.62
C ILE A 29 -16.54 -0.59 15.48
N THR A 30 -17.65 -0.17 14.85
CA THR A 30 -18.93 0.07 15.48
C THR A 30 -19.95 -1.01 15.06
N LYS A 31 -21.03 -1.16 15.82
CA LYS A 31 -22.03 -2.23 15.60
C LYS A 31 -22.84 -2.09 14.30
N ASP A 32 -22.87 -0.91 13.74
CA ASP A 32 -23.57 -0.56 12.50
C ASP A 32 -22.75 -0.87 11.24
N MET A 33 -21.44 -1.07 11.35
CA MET A 33 -20.58 -1.41 10.22
C MET A 33 -20.91 -2.78 9.65
N LYS A 34 -20.93 -2.88 8.32
CA LYS A 34 -21.28 -4.08 7.58
C LYS A 34 -20.15 -4.53 6.69
N LEU A 35 -19.93 -5.84 6.61
CA LEU A 35 -18.99 -6.40 5.67
C LEU A 35 -19.59 -6.39 4.25
N THR A 36 -19.15 -5.46 3.41
CA THR A 36 -19.68 -5.25 2.06
C THR A 36 -18.86 -5.96 0.97
N HIS A 37 -17.61 -6.32 1.26
CA HIS A 37 -16.67 -6.91 0.31
C HIS A 37 -16.40 -8.38 0.63
N LYS A 38 -16.33 -9.22 -0.42
CA LYS A 38 -16.03 -10.66 -0.34
C LYS A 38 -14.93 -11.03 -1.34
N GLY A 39 -14.30 -12.18 -1.12
CA GLY A 39 -13.32 -12.75 -2.05
C GLY A 39 -12.18 -11.81 -2.39
N VAL A 40 -11.86 -11.72 -3.67
CA VAL A 40 -10.76 -10.89 -4.19
C VAL A 40 -10.94 -9.41 -3.87
N SER A 41 -12.17 -8.87 -3.89
CA SER A 41 -12.42 -7.47 -3.54
C SER A 41 -12.06 -7.18 -2.09
N ARG A 42 -12.39 -8.09 -1.17
CA ARG A 42 -11.99 -8.00 0.24
C ARG A 42 -10.47 -8.08 0.39
N LEU A 43 -9.83 -9.03 -0.28
CA LEU A 43 -8.39 -9.16 -0.24
C LEU A 43 -7.69 -7.89 -0.76
N VAL A 44 -8.12 -7.35 -1.90
CA VAL A 44 -7.54 -6.13 -2.47
C VAL A 44 -7.70 -4.94 -1.53
N MET A 45 -8.87 -4.79 -0.90
CA MET A 45 -9.12 -3.73 0.08
C MET A 45 -8.14 -3.85 1.26
N LEU A 46 -8.05 -5.04 1.87
CA LEU A 46 -7.22 -5.30 3.04
C LEU A 46 -5.71 -5.29 2.72
N ASP A 47 -5.33 -5.74 1.52
CA ASP A 47 -3.93 -5.77 1.10
C ASP A 47 -3.42 -4.39 0.67
N ARG A 48 -4.27 -3.54 0.07
CA ARG A 48 -3.84 -2.33 -0.62
C ARG A 48 -4.21 -1.01 0.03
N TYR A 49 -5.34 -0.95 0.75
CA TYR A 49 -5.94 0.34 1.11
C TYR A 49 -6.18 0.51 2.60
N THR A 50 -6.09 -0.55 3.38
CA THR A 50 -6.28 -0.52 4.83
C THR A 50 -5.04 0.00 5.55
N PHE A 51 -5.24 0.62 6.70
CA PHE A 51 -4.18 0.93 7.63
C PHE A 51 -3.71 -0.37 8.30
N LYS A 52 -2.40 -0.57 8.43
CA LYS A 52 -1.79 -1.79 8.96
C LYS A 52 -0.85 -1.49 10.12
N ASP A 53 -0.74 -2.42 11.03
CA ASP A 53 0.30 -2.44 12.06
C ASP A 53 1.63 -2.92 11.45
N THR A 54 2.34 -1.99 10.79
CA THR A 54 3.60 -2.29 10.08
C THR A 54 4.74 -2.66 11.03
N GLU A 55 4.75 -2.10 12.24
CA GLU A 55 5.76 -2.37 13.26
C GLU A 55 5.42 -3.59 14.12
N LYS A 56 4.26 -4.21 13.89
CA LYS A 56 3.77 -5.40 14.60
C LYS A 56 3.66 -5.20 16.12
N ILE A 57 3.34 -3.99 16.55
CA ILE A 57 3.23 -3.60 17.97
C ILE A 57 2.13 -4.38 18.68
N THR A 58 1.02 -4.64 17.97
CA THR A 58 -0.17 -5.31 18.49
C THR A 58 -0.36 -6.73 17.97
N LEU A 59 0.61 -7.23 17.16
CA LEU A 59 0.49 -8.55 16.54
C LEU A 59 0.53 -9.66 17.58
N SER A 60 -0.46 -10.56 17.56
CA SER A 60 -0.57 -11.66 18.50
C SER A 60 -1.37 -12.83 17.93
N GLU A 61 -1.38 -13.94 18.67
CA GLU A 61 -2.15 -15.14 18.33
C GLU A 61 -3.65 -14.81 18.27
N GLY A 62 -4.34 -15.42 17.32
CA GLY A 62 -5.75 -15.18 17.02
C GLY A 62 -6.01 -14.00 16.08
N ASP A 63 -5.00 -13.19 15.76
CA ASP A 63 -5.17 -12.05 14.86
C ASP A 63 -5.49 -12.46 13.44
N PHE A 64 -6.38 -11.69 12.82
CA PHE A 64 -6.66 -11.75 11.40
C PHE A 64 -5.59 -11.02 10.62
N VAL A 65 -5.04 -11.66 9.58
CA VAL A 65 -3.89 -11.16 8.85
C VAL A 65 -4.01 -11.34 7.35
N VAL A 66 -3.33 -10.46 6.61
CA VAL A 66 -3.00 -10.62 5.20
C VAL A 66 -1.60 -11.22 5.12
N LEU A 67 -1.41 -12.24 4.28
CA LEU A 67 -0.12 -12.91 4.17
C LEU A 67 0.16 -13.39 2.74
N THR A 68 1.42 -13.69 2.47
CA THR A 68 1.81 -14.45 1.28
C THR A 68 1.60 -15.94 1.54
N ILE A 69 0.61 -16.53 0.85
CA ILE A 69 0.31 -17.97 0.98
C ILE A 69 1.28 -18.78 0.11
N LYS A 70 1.41 -18.39 -1.17
CA LYS A 70 2.33 -19.03 -2.11
C LYS A 70 3.56 -18.13 -2.31
N GLU A 71 4.73 -18.67 -1.98
CA GLU A 71 6.02 -18.01 -2.10
C GLU A 71 6.69 -18.33 -3.44
N ASP A 72 6.02 -18.02 -4.54
CA ASP A 72 6.57 -18.17 -5.89
C ASP A 72 7.19 -16.85 -6.34
N PRO A 73 8.47 -16.81 -6.78
CA PRO A 73 9.12 -15.57 -7.22
C PRO A 73 8.46 -14.88 -8.41
N LYS A 74 7.77 -15.65 -9.27
CA LYS A 74 7.09 -15.14 -10.46
C LYS A 74 5.60 -14.88 -10.23
N PHE A 75 4.95 -15.76 -9.47
CA PHE A 75 3.50 -15.77 -9.27
C PHE A 75 3.15 -15.96 -7.78
N PRO A 76 3.55 -15.00 -6.90
CA PRO A 76 3.19 -15.09 -5.50
C PRO A 76 1.67 -14.95 -5.34
N ALA A 77 1.09 -15.71 -4.42
CA ALA A 77 -0.32 -15.58 -4.06
C ALA A 77 -0.46 -15.00 -2.65
N ARG A 78 -1.25 -13.93 -2.55
CA ARG A 78 -1.65 -13.31 -1.29
C ARG A 78 -3.00 -13.89 -0.86
N GLY A 79 -3.26 -13.88 0.43
CA GLY A 79 -4.55 -14.28 0.97
C GLY A 79 -4.72 -13.83 2.42
N LEU A 80 -5.75 -14.36 3.05
CA LEU A 80 -6.18 -14.01 4.39
C LEU A 80 -6.10 -15.22 5.31
N GLY A 81 -5.93 -14.99 6.61
CA GLY A 81 -5.89 -16.07 7.59
C GLY A 81 -5.87 -15.55 9.02
N PHE A 82 -5.78 -16.50 9.96
CA PHE A 82 -5.70 -16.22 11.39
C PHE A 82 -4.44 -16.84 11.98
N ILE A 83 -3.72 -16.07 12.79
CA ILE A 83 -2.52 -16.54 13.46
C ILE A 83 -2.88 -17.60 14.49
N LYS A 84 -2.23 -18.76 14.40
CA LYS A 84 -2.35 -19.85 15.39
C LYS A 84 -1.29 -19.79 16.45
N SER A 85 -0.05 -19.49 16.05
CA SER A 85 1.08 -19.35 16.93
C SER A 85 2.14 -18.45 16.32
N ILE A 86 2.91 -17.77 17.16
CA ILE A 86 4.04 -16.92 16.76
C ILE A 86 5.28 -17.40 17.52
N ASP A 87 6.33 -17.66 16.78
CA ASP A 87 7.67 -17.86 17.29
C ASP A 87 8.50 -16.59 17.04
N TRP A 88 8.68 -15.80 18.07
CA TRP A 88 9.40 -14.54 17.99
C TRP A 88 10.92 -14.71 17.85
N GLU A 89 11.48 -15.84 18.29
CA GLU A 89 12.91 -16.13 18.17
C GLU A 89 13.29 -16.42 16.72
N THR A 90 12.51 -17.28 16.06
CA THR A 90 12.70 -17.62 14.64
C THR A 90 12.02 -16.67 13.68
N LYS A 91 11.23 -15.71 14.18
CA LYS A 91 10.38 -14.79 13.38
C LYS A 91 9.46 -15.52 12.40
N LEU A 92 8.86 -16.61 12.83
CA LEU A 92 7.93 -17.41 12.08
C LEU A 92 6.56 -17.43 12.75
N ALA A 93 5.49 -17.46 11.95
CA ALA A 93 4.15 -17.70 12.46
C ALA A 93 3.45 -18.82 11.69
N SER A 94 2.66 -19.60 12.42
CA SER A 94 1.71 -20.55 11.84
C SER A 94 0.37 -19.86 11.66
N VAL A 95 -0.14 -19.87 10.44
CA VAL A 95 -1.38 -19.16 10.07
C VAL A 95 -2.37 -20.14 9.47
N GLN A 96 -3.57 -20.19 10.03
CA GLN A 96 -4.70 -20.90 9.43
C GLN A 96 -5.22 -20.07 8.28
N VAL A 97 -5.07 -20.55 7.06
CA VAL A 97 -5.55 -19.88 5.84
C VAL A 97 -7.08 -19.92 5.78
N ASP A 98 -7.67 -18.78 5.44
CA ASP A 98 -9.11 -18.63 5.20
C ASP A 98 -9.56 -19.57 4.06
N GLU A 99 -10.72 -20.19 4.21
CA GLU A 99 -11.26 -21.18 3.26
C GLU A 99 -11.34 -20.64 1.82
N GLU A 100 -11.63 -19.35 1.65
CA GLU A 100 -11.66 -18.69 0.33
C GLU A 100 -10.33 -18.77 -0.42
N PHE A 101 -9.20 -18.87 0.31
CA PHE A 101 -7.85 -18.83 -0.27
C PHE A 101 -7.11 -20.17 -0.21
N ARG A 102 -7.70 -21.24 0.33
CA ARG A 102 -7.07 -22.58 0.42
C ARG A 102 -6.74 -23.17 -0.93
N HIS A 103 -7.45 -22.80 -1.98
CA HIS A 103 -7.18 -23.24 -3.36
C HIS A 103 -5.80 -22.79 -3.89
N THR A 104 -5.12 -21.87 -3.21
CA THR A 104 -3.78 -21.40 -3.56
C THR A 104 -2.66 -22.18 -2.88
N LEU A 105 -2.99 -23.13 -2.00
CA LEU A 105 -2.04 -24.00 -1.31
C LEU A 105 -1.53 -25.09 -2.27
N GLU A 106 -0.23 -25.36 -2.25
CA GLU A 106 0.41 -26.33 -3.15
C GLU A 106 1.08 -27.50 -2.42
N LYS A 107 1.61 -27.25 -1.20
CA LYS A 107 2.29 -28.31 -0.46
C LYS A 107 1.26 -29.26 0.16
N PRO A 108 1.41 -30.59 0.02
CA PRO A 108 0.41 -31.57 0.49
C PRO A 108 0.01 -31.37 1.97
N GLU A 109 0.97 -31.14 2.84
CA GLU A 109 0.75 -30.91 4.27
C GLU A 109 -0.01 -29.59 4.57
N GLU A 110 0.24 -28.53 3.78
CA GLU A 110 -0.48 -27.26 3.88
C GLU A 110 -1.91 -27.40 3.36
N VAL A 111 -2.12 -28.18 2.28
CA VAL A 111 -3.45 -28.48 1.74
C VAL A 111 -4.29 -29.27 2.73
N GLU A 112 -3.71 -30.28 3.36
CA GLU A 112 -4.42 -31.14 4.33
C GLU A 112 -4.84 -30.36 5.58
N THR A 113 -3.92 -29.59 6.16
CA THR A 113 -4.17 -28.87 7.43
C THR A 113 -4.82 -27.49 7.23
N GLY A 114 -4.60 -26.87 6.07
CA GLY A 114 -4.93 -25.47 5.82
C GLY A 114 -4.06 -24.49 6.60
N ILE A 115 -2.93 -24.98 7.18
CA ILE A 115 -2.00 -24.17 7.98
C ILE A 115 -0.73 -23.97 7.16
N VAL A 116 -0.28 -22.71 7.11
CA VAL A 116 1.00 -22.36 6.51
C VAL A 116 1.93 -21.78 7.56
N LYS A 117 3.23 -22.06 7.45
CA LYS A 117 4.27 -21.45 8.27
C LYS A 117 5.03 -20.42 7.44
N ARG A 118 4.99 -19.14 7.83
CA ARG A 118 5.57 -18.03 7.07
C ARG A 118 6.36 -17.09 7.97
N SER A 119 7.34 -16.41 7.37
CA SER A 119 8.08 -15.33 8.05
C SER A 119 7.13 -14.21 8.43
N LEU A 120 7.39 -13.58 9.59
CA LEU A 120 6.65 -12.39 10.00
C LEU A 120 6.76 -11.24 8.99
N ASP A 121 7.81 -11.20 8.17
CA ASP A 121 8.02 -10.15 7.16
C ASP A 121 6.95 -10.16 6.05
N VAL A 122 6.32 -11.31 5.79
CA VAL A 122 5.26 -11.44 4.78
C VAL A 122 3.86 -11.50 5.38
N ILE A 123 3.74 -11.24 6.70
CA ILE A 123 2.49 -11.21 7.45
C ILE A 123 2.20 -9.77 7.86
N GLU A 124 1.02 -9.29 7.55
CA GLU A 124 0.57 -7.93 7.82
C GLU A 124 -0.77 -7.97 8.56
N LYS A 125 -0.87 -7.23 9.67
CA LYS A 125 -2.11 -7.09 10.44
C LYS A 125 -2.89 -5.86 9.98
N PRO A 126 -4.05 -6.02 9.31
CA PRO A 126 -4.93 -4.90 9.01
C PRO A 126 -5.65 -4.45 10.28
N LEU A 127 -5.69 -3.14 10.50
CA LEU A 127 -6.43 -2.51 11.59
C LEU A 127 -7.80 -1.99 11.14
N GLU A 128 -7.98 -1.82 9.83
CA GLU A 128 -9.25 -1.49 9.20
C GLU A 128 -9.75 -2.73 8.46
N ILE A 129 -10.86 -3.30 8.93
CA ILE A 129 -11.46 -4.52 8.36
C ILE A 129 -12.69 -4.18 7.52
N PHE A 130 -13.39 -3.09 7.89
CA PHE A 130 -14.57 -2.61 7.19
C PHE A 130 -14.23 -1.41 6.31
N TYR A 131 -14.87 -1.34 5.14
CA TYR A 131 -14.69 -0.21 4.23
C TYR A 131 -15.11 1.13 4.87
N GLU A 132 -16.09 1.11 5.76
CA GLU A 132 -16.52 2.29 6.52
C GLU A 132 -15.40 2.89 7.39
N GLN A 133 -14.46 2.07 7.90
CA GLN A 133 -13.29 2.59 8.63
C GLN A 133 -12.37 3.36 7.67
N ILE A 134 -12.10 2.79 6.49
CA ILE A 134 -11.32 3.46 5.44
C ILE A 134 -12.02 4.75 5.00
N ALA A 135 -13.34 4.71 4.79
CA ALA A 135 -14.13 5.88 4.40
C ALA A 135 -14.09 6.98 5.46
N LYS A 136 -14.20 6.64 6.75
CA LYS A 136 -14.07 7.60 7.86
C LYS A 136 -12.68 8.22 7.90
N ARG A 137 -11.62 7.41 7.82
CA ARG A 137 -10.23 7.91 7.80
C ARG A 137 -10.00 8.85 6.62
N ASN A 138 -10.42 8.44 5.42
CA ASN A 138 -10.30 9.27 4.22
C ASN A 138 -11.07 10.59 4.36
N ALA A 139 -12.33 10.54 4.77
CA ALA A 139 -13.15 11.72 4.96
C ALA A 139 -12.54 12.68 5.98
N THR A 140 -12.01 12.16 7.10
CA THR A 140 -11.28 12.95 8.10
C THR A 140 -10.04 13.62 7.50
N GLY A 141 -9.22 12.85 6.78
CA GLY A 141 -8.00 13.37 6.16
C GLY A 141 -8.27 14.42 5.07
N LEU A 142 -9.28 14.21 4.24
CA LEU A 142 -9.65 15.16 3.20
C LEU A 142 -10.27 16.44 3.78
N ALA A 143 -11.10 16.33 4.80
CA ALA A 143 -11.72 17.48 5.46
C ALA A 143 -10.74 18.29 6.32
N SER A 144 -9.62 17.71 6.71
CA SER A 144 -8.62 18.37 7.61
C SER A 144 -8.01 19.66 7.05
N VAL A 145 -8.08 19.85 5.72
CA VAL A 145 -7.58 21.06 5.05
C VAL A 145 -8.50 22.28 5.24
N GLU A 146 -9.73 22.06 5.69
CA GLU A 146 -10.66 23.16 5.94
C GLU A 146 -10.24 23.99 7.16
N THR A 147 -10.48 25.30 7.07
CA THR A 147 -9.95 26.30 8.03
C THR A 147 -10.71 26.34 9.35
N THR A 148 -12.01 26.01 9.34
CA THR A 148 -12.85 26.03 10.54
C THR A 148 -13.38 24.65 10.88
N GLU A 149 -13.71 24.43 12.16
CA GLU A 149 -14.25 23.14 12.62
C GLU A 149 -15.61 22.86 12.00
N GLU A 150 -16.46 23.88 11.83
CA GLU A 150 -17.78 23.72 11.20
C GLU A 150 -17.64 23.22 9.76
N LYS A 151 -16.69 23.79 8.99
CA LYS A 151 -16.40 23.33 7.63
C LYS A 151 -15.81 21.93 7.60
N ARG A 152 -14.93 21.59 8.56
CA ARG A 152 -14.39 20.23 8.66
C ARG A 152 -15.48 19.21 8.87
N GLN A 153 -16.44 19.49 9.77
CA GLN A 153 -17.57 18.60 10.02
C GLN A 153 -18.50 18.53 8.81
N GLU A 154 -18.78 19.64 8.15
CA GLU A 154 -19.60 19.67 6.94
C GLU A 154 -18.97 18.80 5.84
N TRP A 155 -17.68 19.02 5.51
CA TRP A 155 -17.01 18.30 4.47
C TRP A 155 -16.73 16.85 4.83
N PHE A 156 -16.42 16.55 6.08
CA PHE A 156 -16.38 15.17 6.56
C PHE A 156 -17.67 14.43 6.27
N GLY A 157 -18.81 15.01 6.59
CA GLY A 157 -20.11 14.41 6.34
C GLY A 157 -20.36 14.13 4.85
N LYS A 158 -20.08 15.13 4.00
CA LYS A 158 -20.19 14.99 2.53
C LYS A 158 -19.29 13.89 1.97
N PHE A 159 -18.00 13.92 2.28
CA PHE A 159 -17.05 12.92 1.81
C PHE A 159 -17.41 11.52 2.32
N TYR A 160 -17.75 11.39 3.59
CA TYR A 160 -18.09 10.10 4.17
C TYR A 160 -19.33 9.48 3.49
N GLN A 161 -20.39 10.27 3.26
CA GLN A 161 -21.59 9.78 2.58
C GLN A 161 -21.32 9.30 1.16
N GLU A 162 -20.54 10.04 0.37
CA GLU A 162 -20.21 9.65 -0.99
C GLU A 162 -19.34 8.39 -1.03
N LEU A 163 -18.36 8.29 -0.12
CA LEU A 163 -17.48 7.13 -0.01
C LEU A 163 -18.23 5.89 0.44
N VAL A 164 -19.00 5.96 1.54
CA VAL A 164 -19.66 4.79 2.13
C VAL A 164 -20.77 4.24 1.25
N ASN A 165 -21.46 5.10 0.50
CA ASN A 165 -22.48 4.73 -0.46
C ASN A 165 -21.90 4.25 -1.81
N LEU A 166 -20.56 4.28 -1.97
CA LEU A 166 -19.85 3.94 -3.20
C LEU A 166 -20.26 4.80 -4.42
N ASN A 167 -20.80 6.00 -4.18
CA ASN A 167 -21.07 6.97 -5.23
C ASN A 167 -19.79 7.52 -5.84
N PHE A 168 -18.74 7.61 -5.02
CA PHE A 168 -17.41 8.04 -5.42
C PHE A 168 -16.33 7.19 -4.72
N ILE A 169 -15.42 6.64 -5.49
CA ILE A 169 -14.23 5.93 -4.98
C ILE A 169 -13.00 6.65 -5.53
N PRO A 170 -12.21 7.31 -4.67
CA PRO A 170 -11.01 8.01 -5.11
C PRO A 170 -9.92 7.05 -5.58
N ALA A 171 -8.92 7.59 -6.26
CA ALA A 171 -7.75 6.81 -6.67
C ALA A 171 -7.05 6.16 -5.46
N GLY A 172 -6.42 5.01 -5.69
CA GLY A 172 -5.84 4.18 -4.64
C GLY A 172 -4.88 4.90 -3.70
N ARG A 173 -4.19 5.95 -4.16
CA ARG A 173 -3.31 6.75 -3.29
C ARG A 173 -4.07 7.57 -2.26
N VAL A 174 -5.22 8.09 -2.61
CA VAL A 174 -6.10 8.80 -1.69
C VAL A 174 -6.69 7.80 -0.70
N LEU A 175 -7.21 6.65 -1.18
CA LEU A 175 -7.72 5.59 -0.30
C LEU A 175 -6.68 5.11 0.71
N TYR A 176 -5.42 4.94 0.29
CA TYR A 176 -4.34 4.52 1.18
C TYR A 176 -3.88 5.65 2.11
N GLY A 177 -3.64 6.85 1.56
CA GLY A 177 -2.87 7.90 2.24
C GLY A 177 -3.70 8.92 3.00
N ALA A 178 -4.95 9.21 2.58
CA ALA A 178 -5.73 10.25 3.24
C ALA A 178 -6.06 9.86 4.69
N GLY A 179 -5.65 10.73 5.62
CA GLY A 179 -5.81 10.53 7.05
C GLY A 179 -4.89 9.48 7.68
N ALA A 180 -3.96 8.87 6.91
CA ALA A 180 -3.04 7.84 7.42
C ALA A 180 -1.82 8.41 8.17
N GLY A 181 -1.54 9.71 8.05
CA GLY A 181 -0.36 10.33 8.66
C GLY A 181 0.97 9.94 7.99
N THR A 182 0.92 9.36 6.79
CA THR A 182 2.10 8.95 6.01
C THR A 182 2.47 10.00 4.96
N GLU A 183 3.77 10.17 4.70
CA GLU A 183 4.27 11.08 3.65
C GLU A 183 4.08 10.46 2.24
N VAL A 184 2.83 10.39 1.77
CA VAL A 184 2.51 9.95 0.42
C VAL A 184 1.88 11.07 -0.39
N THR A 185 2.17 11.09 -1.70
CA THR A 185 1.48 12.01 -2.60
C THR A 185 0.10 11.48 -2.99
N TYR A 186 -0.87 12.38 -3.13
CA TYR A 186 -2.20 12.03 -3.67
C TYR A 186 -2.26 12.06 -5.19
N PHE A 187 -1.23 12.61 -5.83
CA PHE A 187 -1.10 12.60 -7.28
C PHE A 187 -0.46 11.31 -7.77
N ASN A 188 -1.04 10.70 -8.78
CA ASN A 188 -0.52 9.45 -9.36
C ASN A 188 0.70 9.69 -10.25
N CYS A 189 0.69 10.79 -11.02
CA CYS A 189 1.70 11.08 -12.03
C CYS A 189 2.08 12.55 -12.03
N TYR A 190 3.34 12.80 -12.38
CA TYR A 190 3.93 14.14 -12.51
C TYR A 190 4.58 14.28 -13.88
N VAL A 191 4.35 15.42 -14.53
CA VAL A 191 5.08 15.81 -15.72
C VAL A 191 6.33 16.56 -15.28
N MET A 192 7.50 16.01 -15.59
CA MET A 192 8.77 16.61 -15.21
C MET A 192 9.14 17.76 -16.17
N PRO A 193 9.86 18.79 -15.68
CA PRO A 193 10.47 19.79 -16.55
C PRO A 193 11.41 19.16 -17.55
N PHE A 194 11.68 19.84 -18.66
CA PHE A 194 12.72 19.43 -19.60
C PHE A 194 14.08 19.31 -18.91
N VAL A 195 14.78 18.23 -19.19
CA VAL A 195 16.11 17.97 -18.61
C VAL A 195 17.11 18.97 -19.22
N LYS A 196 17.83 19.71 -18.40
CA LYS A 196 18.94 20.55 -18.89
C LYS A 196 20.09 19.67 -19.36
N ASP A 197 20.63 19.94 -20.56
CA ASP A 197 21.73 19.18 -21.17
C ASP A 197 23.08 19.49 -20.50
N SER A 198 23.19 19.17 -19.23
CA SER A 198 24.41 19.27 -18.42
C SER A 198 24.45 18.17 -17.36
N ARG A 199 25.63 17.86 -16.84
CA ARG A 199 25.76 16.87 -15.73
C ARG A 199 24.93 17.27 -14.52
N GLU A 200 24.98 18.55 -14.17
CA GLU A 200 24.19 19.10 -13.06
C GLU A 200 22.68 18.97 -13.32
N GLY A 201 22.20 19.36 -14.53
CA GLY A 201 20.79 19.27 -14.88
C GLY A 201 20.26 17.84 -14.89
N ILE A 202 21.07 16.88 -15.38
CA ILE A 202 20.71 15.45 -15.34
C ILE A 202 20.67 14.93 -13.89
N SER A 203 21.64 15.32 -13.06
CA SER A 203 21.69 14.92 -11.65
C SER A 203 20.52 15.48 -10.85
N GLU A 204 20.17 16.74 -11.07
CA GLU A 204 19.01 17.37 -10.42
C GLU A 204 17.69 16.69 -10.87
N HIS A 205 17.56 16.38 -12.15
CA HIS A 205 16.39 15.65 -12.64
C HIS A 205 16.27 14.27 -11.99
N ARG A 206 17.38 13.51 -11.85
CA ARG A 206 17.39 12.21 -11.15
C ARG A 206 16.96 12.34 -9.69
N LYS A 207 17.46 13.37 -9.00
CA LYS A 207 17.05 13.67 -7.61
C LYS A 207 15.55 13.90 -7.51
N GLN A 208 14.99 14.75 -8.36
CA GLN A 208 13.54 15.05 -8.39
C GLN A 208 12.72 13.79 -8.68
N VAL A 209 13.13 12.97 -9.64
CA VAL A 209 12.48 11.68 -9.95
C VAL A 209 12.48 10.78 -8.72
N MET A 210 13.61 10.65 -8.04
CA MET A 210 13.72 9.82 -6.84
C MET A 210 12.81 10.32 -5.70
N GLU A 211 12.76 11.64 -5.47
CA GLU A 211 11.88 12.25 -4.45
C GLU A 211 10.40 11.99 -4.71
N ILE A 212 9.97 12.14 -5.96
CA ILE A 212 8.57 11.88 -6.34
C ILE A 212 8.25 10.39 -6.20
N MET A 213 9.14 9.52 -6.65
CA MET A 213 8.92 8.09 -6.64
C MET A 213 8.92 7.51 -5.23
N SER A 214 9.77 8.00 -4.33
CA SER A 214 9.79 7.55 -2.92
C SER A 214 8.46 7.84 -2.21
N ARG A 215 7.77 8.90 -2.60
CA ARG A 215 6.42 9.24 -2.11
C ARG A 215 5.30 8.58 -2.92
N GLY A 216 5.66 7.69 -3.82
CA GLY A 216 4.73 6.88 -4.58
C GLY A 216 4.23 7.50 -5.87
N GLY A 217 4.73 8.65 -6.34
CA GLY A 217 4.39 9.27 -7.62
C GLY A 217 5.05 8.55 -8.82
N GLY A 218 4.36 8.49 -9.94
CA GLY A 218 4.97 8.19 -11.24
C GLY A 218 5.49 9.47 -11.89
N VAL A 219 6.45 9.36 -12.80
CA VAL A 219 7.01 10.52 -13.52
C VAL A 219 7.00 10.30 -15.03
N GLY A 220 6.62 11.34 -15.78
CA GLY A 220 6.81 11.43 -17.22
C GLY A 220 8.01 12.30 -17.53
N THR A 221 8.98 11.78 -18.27
CA THR A 221 10.23 12.44 -18.59
C THR A 221 10.39 12.64 -20.09
N ASN A 222 10.88 13.83 -20.49
CA ASN A 222 11.20 14.14 -21.88
C ASN A 222 12.70 14.38 -22.04
N GLY A 223 13.36 13.52 -22.81
CA GLY A 223 14.80 13.58 -23.11
C GLY A 223 15.16 14.34 -24.39
N SER A 224 14.22 15.03 -25.06
CA SER A 224 14.45 15.70 -26.36
C SER A 224 15.50 16.83 -26.30
N THR A 225 15.70 17.40 -25.10
CA THR A 225 16.67 18.48 -24.89
C THR A 225 18.09 17.99 -24.74
N LEU A 226 18.28 16.68 -24.54
CA LEU A 226 19.62 16.09 -24.40
C LEU A 226 20.29 15.93 -25.75
N ARG A 227 21.57 16.25 -25.84
CA ARG A 227 22.35 16.14 -27.09
C ARG A 227 22.42 14.71 -27.62
N PRO A 228 22.50 14.53 -28.94
CA PRO A 228 22.60 13.21 -29.54
C PRO A 228 23.85 12.44 -29.10
N ARG A 229 23.80 11.11 -29.26
CA ARG A 229 24.93 10.22 -29.04
C ARG A 229 26.11 10.64 -29.96
N ASN A 230 27.33 10.52 -29.44
CA ASN A 230 28.59 10.89 -30.09
C ASN A 230 28.82 12.40 -30.26
N THR A 231 27.93 13.28 -29.84
CA THR A 231 28.21 14.73 -29.80
C THR A 231 29.30 15.01 -28.78
N LEU A 232 30.22 15.91 -29.13
CA LEU A 232 31.34 16.28 -28.26
C LEU A 232 30.85 16.94 -26.96
N ALA A 233 31.29 16.42 -25.82
CA ALA A 233 31.06 17.02 -24.51
C ALA A 233 32.22 17.99 -24.23
N LYS A 234 31.99 19.30 -24.48
CA LYS A 234 32.97 20.35 -24.23
C LYS A 234 33.44 20.33 -22.77
N GLY A 235 34.72 20.47 -22.52
CA GLY A 235 35.31 20.52 -21.18
C GLY A 235 35.92 19.20 -20.68
N VAL A 236 35.54 18.04 -21.23
CA VAL A 236 36.11 16.73 -20.87
C VAL A 236 36.61 15.94 -22.08
N ASN A 237 36.54 16.52 -23.27
CA ASN A 237 36.91 15.91 -24.57
C ASN A 237 36.32 14.51 -24.79
N GLY A 238 35.18 14.23 -24.16
CA GLY A 238 34.45 12.98 -24.29
C GLY A 238 33.27 13.10 -25.26
N LYS A 239 32.59 11.99 -25.52
CA LYS A 239 31.38 11.93 -26.36
C LYS A 239 30.15 11.65 -25.51
N SER A 240 29.03 12.26 -25.88
CA SER A 240 27.72 11.99 -25.25
C SER A 240 27.30 10.55 -25.51
N SER A 241 26.73 9.91 -24.48
CA SER A 241 26.04 8.60 -24.59
C SER A 241 24.67 8.70 -25.25
N GLY A 242 24.09 9.91 -25.34
CA GLY A 242 22.80 10.20 -25.95
C GLY A 242 21.61 10.09 -24.98
N SER A 243 20.47 10.62 -25.38
CA SER A 243 19.25 10.68 -24.56
C SER A 243 18.73 9.31 -24.13
N VAL A 244 18.80 8.31 -24.99
CA VAL A 244 18.32 6.94 -24.69
C VAL A 244 19.06 6.33 -23.52
N SER A 245 20.37 6.50 -23.43
CA SER A 245 21.17 5.98 -22.31
C SER A 245 20.80 6.65 -20.98
N TRP A 246 20.47 7.95 -21.00
CA TRP A 246 20.02 8.66 -19.80
C TRP A 246 18.60 8.27 -19.39
N LEU A 247 17.70 7.99 -20.35
CA LEU A 247 16.37 7.47 -20.05
C LEU A 247 16.44 6.06 -19.47
N ASP A 248 17.35 5.21 -19.97
CA ASP A 248 17.61 3.88 -19.40
C ASP A 248 18.14 3.95 -17.96
N ASP A 249 19.03 4.93 -17.66
CA ASP A 249 19.49 5.18 -16.30
C ASP A 249 18.34 5.57 -15.35
N ILE A 250 17.44 6.45 -15.79
CA ILE A 250 16.25 6.82 -15.03
C ILE A 250 15.31 5.61 -14.85
N ALA A 251 15.12 4.80 -15.89
CA ALA A 251 14.33 3.57 -15.78
C ALA A 251 14.92 2.59 -14.75
N LYS A 252 16.23 2.43 -14.71
CA LYS A 252 16.94 1.61 -13.70
C LYS A 252 16.78 2.17 -12.29
N LEU A 253 16.80 3.50 -12.12
CA LEU A 253 16.56 4.14 -10.83
C LEU A 253 15.22 3.71 -10.21
N THR A 254 14.19 3.49 -11.04
CA THR A 254 12.86 3.07 -10.55
C THR A 254 12.85 1.69 -9.85
N HIS A 255 13.80 0.84 -10.15
CA HIS A 255 13.94 -0.47 -9.51
C HIS A 255 14.64 -0.40 -8.16
N LEU A 256 15.34 0.70 -7.87
CA LEU A 256 16.07 0.91 -6.61
C LEU A 256 15.21 1.60 -5.56
N VAL A 257 14.17 2.32 -5.98
CA VAL A 257 13.30 3.08 -5.07
C VAL A 257 12.08 2.25 -4.73
N GLU A 258 12.00 1.77 -3.50
CA GLU A 258 10.76 1.24 -2.95
C GLU A 258 9.81 2.39 -2.64
N GLN A 259 8.58 2.27 -3.12
CA GLN A 259 7.51 3.22 -2.80
C GLN A 259 6.87 2.84 -1.47
N GLY A 260 6.60 3.83 -0.64
CA GLY A 260 5.69 3.67 0.50
C GLY A 260 4.35 3.10 0.00
N GLY A 261 3.95 1.93 0.51
CA GLY A 261 2.82 1.15 0.00
C GLY A 261 3.22 0.10 -1.02
N SER A 262 2.31 -0.82 -1.34
CA SER A 262 2.57 -2.04 -2.11
C SER A 262 2.80 -1.86 -3.62
N ARG A 263 3.17 -0.68 -4.11
CA ARG A 263 3.35 -0.40 -5.55
C ARG A 263 4.78 -0.03 -5.89
N ARG A 264 5.31 -0.65 -6.97
CA ARG A 264 6.60 -0.27 -7.57
C ARG A 264 6.45 1.00 -8.42
N GLY A 265 7.51 1.83 -8.46
CA GLY A 265 7.60 3.00 -9.32
C GLY A 265 7.45 2.68 -10.80
N ARG A 266 6.90 3.62 -11.56
CA ARG A 266 6.81 3.54 -13.03
C ARG A 266 7.33 4.83 -13.65
N VAL A 267 8.11 4.68 -14.72
CA VAL A 267 8.51 5.77 -15.62
C VAL A 267 7.75 5.58 -16.93
N GLY A 268 7.15 6.64 -17.41
CA GLY A 268 6.52 6.75 -18.74
C GLY A 268 7.29 7.71 -19.64
#